data_963c988a54f82a7451728b556887e928
#
_entry.id   963c988a54f82a7451728b556887e928
#
_cell.length_a   1.000
_cell.length_b   1.000
_cell.length_c   1.000
_cell.angle_alpha   90.00
_cell.angle_beta   90.00
_cell.angle_gamma   90.00
#
_symmetry.space_group_name_H-M   'P 1'
#
loop_
_entity.id
_entity.type
_entity.pdbx_description
1 polymer ?
#
loop_
_entity_poly.entity_id
_entity_poly.type
_entity_poly.pdbx_seq_one_letter_code
_entity_poly.pdbx_strand_id
1 'polypeptide(L)'
;GAIIELRATGVPVGLGAPIYSKLDTDISAALMSINAVKGVNIGSGMNAAFLSGEENSDEIRQNSGKTKFKTNHAGGILGGISSGQDIVASFAVKPTSSILTSRETIDKKGKNTKISVKGRHDPCVGIRAVPIGEAMINCVLLDHLLMQRAQCG
;
A
#
# COMPACT_ATOMS: atom_id res chain seq x y z
N GLY A 1 -3.09 2.90 16.37
CA GLY A 1 -2.75 2.55 14.98
C GLY A 1 -3.56 3.34 13.98
N ALA A 2 -3.31 3.14 12.72
CA ALA A 2 -4.04 3.78 11.64
C ALA A 2 -4.06 2.90 10.40
N ILE A 3 -5.09 3.07 9.57
CA ILE A 3 -5.10 2.61 8.18
C ILE A 3 -5.01 3.87 7.32
N ILE A 4 -4.08 3.88 6.38
CA ILE A 4 -3.87 4.97 5.43
C ILE A 4 -4.23 4.43 4.05
N GLU A 5 -5.10 5.14 3.35
CA GLU A 5 -5.40 4.89 1.94
C GLU A 5 -4.63 5.90 1.09
N LEU A 6 -4.02 5.42 0.03
CA LEU A 6 -3.34 6.18 -1.00
C LEU A 6 -4.07 6.01 -2.33
N ARG A 7 -4.20 7.11 -3.05
CA ARG A 7 -4.77 7.10 -4.39
C ARG A 7 -3.88 7.89 -5.34
N ALA A 8 -3.34 7.21 -6.35
CA ALA A 8 -2.59 7.85 -7.43
C ALA A 8 -3.48 7.94 -8.67
N THR A 9 -3.73 9.16 -9.12
CA THR A 9 -4.59 9.46 -10.29
C THR A 9 -3.74 9.78 -11.51
N GLY A 10 -4.29 9.56 -12.71
CA GLY A 10 -3.61 9.88 -13.96
C GLY A 10 -2.44 8.94 -14.28
N VAL A 11 -2.40 7.77 -13.69
CA VAL A 11 -1.38 6.76 -13.98
C VAL A 11 -1.61 6.21 -15.38
N PRO A 12 -0.60 6.21 -16.27
CA PRO A 12 -0.74 5.67 -17.61
C PRO A 12 -0.96 4.15 -17.58
N VAL A 13 -1.61 3.63 -18.63
CA VAL A 13 -1.74 2.19 -18.87
C VAL A 13 -0.38 1.61 -19.18
N GLY A 14 -0.09 0.40 -18.66
CA GLY A 14 1.07 -0.38 -19.09
C GLY A 14 2.29 -0.28 -18.18
N LEU A 15 2.20 0.37 -17.00
CA LEU A 15 3.30 0.34 -16.02
C LEU A 15 3.31 -0.99 -15.28
N GLY A 16 4.48 -1.58 -15.13
CA GLY A 16 4.68 -2.87 -14.49
C GLY A 16 4.98 -3.98 -15.47
N ALA A 17 5.06 -5.20 -14.96
CA ALA A 17 5.35 -6.40 -15.74
C ALA A 17 4.55 -7.61 -15.20
N PRO A 18 4.30 -8.66 -16.00
CA PRO A 18 3.40 -9.72 -15.58
C PRO A 18 4.02 -10.78 -14.66
N ILE A 19 5.34 -10.88 -14.59
CA ILE A 19 6.04 -11.92 -13.83
C ILE A 19 6.99 -11.33 -12.78
N TYR A 20 7.99 -10.58 -13.22
CA TYR A 20 8.94 -9.85 -12.36
C TYR A 20 8.62 -8.36 -12.40
N SER A 21 8.88 -7.64 -11.32
CA SER A 21 8.54 -6.21 -11.20
C SER A 21 7.06 -5.94 -11.49
N LYS A 22 6.19 -6.76 -10.92
CA LYS A 22 4.76 -6.48 -10.91
C LYS A 22 4.51 -5.21 -10.10
N LEU A 23 3.70 -4.31 -10.65
CA LEU A 23 3.44 -3.01 -10.03
C LEU A 23 2.84 -3.14 -8.62
N ASP A 24 1.91 -4.08 -8.43
CA ASP A 24 1.30 -4.38 -7.12
C ASP A 24 2.34 -4.90 -6.10
N THR A 25 3.27 -5.74 -6.56
CA THR A 25 4.35 -6.27 -5.72
C THR A 25 5.30 -5.17 -5.27
N ASP A 26 5.74 -4.32 -6.18
CA ASP A 26 6.72 -3.27 -5.89
C ASP A 26 6.11 -2.17 -5.01
N ILE A 27 4.84 -1.78 -5.26
CA ILE A 27 4.09 -0.89 -4.36
C ILE A 27 3.97 -1.51 -2.96
N SER A 28 3.59 -2.79 -2.88
CA SER A 28 3.44 -3.49 -1.60
C SER A 28 4.76 -3.57 -0.84
N ALA A 29 5.87 -3.87 -1.52
CA ALA A 29 7.20 -3.93 -0.93
C ALA A 29 7.64 -2.56 -0.41
N ALA A 30 7.43 -1.49 -1.20
CA ALA A 30 7.76 -0.13 -0.81
C ALA A 30 6.96 0.32 0.42
N LEU A 31 5.64 0.10 0.44
CA LEU A 31 4.79 0.47 1.57
C LEU A 31 5.10 -0.38 2.81
N MET A 32 5.38 -1.68 2.64
CA MET A 32 5.76 -2.55 3.76
C MET A 32 7.12 -2.18 4.36
N SER A 33 8.01 -1.54 3.61
CA SER A 33 9.31 -1.07 4.11
C SER A 33 9.20 0.11 5.07
N ILE A 34 8.06 0.80 5.10
CA ILE A 34 7.83 1.92 6.02
C ILE A 34 7.77 1.39 7.46
N ASN A 35 8.52 2.03 8.36
CA ASN A 35 8.55 1.63 9.76
C ASN A 35 7.14 1.62 10.38
N ALA A 36 6.86 0.59 11.18
CA ALA A 36 5.58 0.33 11.86
C ALA A 36 4.43 -0.13 10.94
N VAL A 37 4.62 -0.26 9.64
CA VAL A 37 3.64 -0.90 8.74
C VAL A 37 3.60 -2.40 9.01
N LYS A 38 2.40 -2.98 9.03
CA LYS A 38 2.14 -4.40 9.34
C LYS A 38 1.20 -5.09 8.34
N GLY A 39 0.69 -4.36 7.38
CA GLY A 39 -0.14 -4.90 6.33
C GLY A 39 -0.30 -3.91 5.20
N VAL A 40 -0.40 -4.41 3.98
CA VAL A 40 -0.65 -3.64 2.76
C VAL A 40 -1.77 -4.31 1.99
N ASN A 41 -2.66 -3.53 1.41
CA ASN A 41 -3.69 -3.97 0.48
C ASN A 41 -3.59 -3.18 -0.83
N ILE A 42 -3.91 -3.85 -1.93
CA ILE A 42 -4.12 -3.23 -3.24
C ILE A 42 -5.60 -3.39 -3.60
N GLY A 43 -6.25 -2.32 -4.01
CA GLY A 43 -7.68 -2.32 -4.31
C GLY A 43 -8.53 -2.80 -3.13
N SER A 44 -9.41 -3.77 -3.36
CA SER A 44 -10.25 -4.40 -2.32
C SER A 44 -9.43 -5.18 -1.27
N GLY A 45 -8.15 -5.50 -1.56
CA GLY A 45 -7.24 -6.16 -0.63
C GLY A 45 -7.84 -7.44 -0.03
N MET A 46 -7.77 -7.58 1.29
CA MET A 46 -8.29 -8.76 1.99
C MET A 46 -9.81 -8.96 1.82
N ASN A 47 -10.56 -7.90 1.54
CA ASN A 47 -12.00 -7.99 1.32
C ASN A 47 -12.36 -8.77 0.05
N ALA A 48 -11.46 -8.84 -0.94
CA ALA A 48 -11.65 -9.62 -2.16
C ALA A 48 -11.93 -11.11 -1.88
N ALA A 49 -11.42 -11.64 -0.75
CA ALA A 49 -11.65 -13.03 -0.36
C ALA A 49 -13.11 -13.35 0.00
N PHE A 50 -13.93 -12.33 0.27
CA PHE A 50 -15.35 -12.47 0.63
C PHE A 50 -16.29 -12.19 -0.55
N LEU A 51 -15.75 -11.79 -1.70
CA LEU A 51 -16.52 -11.51 -2.91
C LEU A 51 -16.58 -12.74 -3.81
N SER A 52 -17.71 -12.92 -4.51
CA SER A 52 -17.75 -13.85 -5.63
C SER A 52 -16.92 -13.31 -6.80
N GLY A 53 -16.57 -14.18 -7.76
CA GLY A 53 -15.84 -13.75 -8.95
C GLY A 53 -16.60 -12.71 -9.78
N GLU A 54 -17.94 -12.78 -9.78
CA GLU A 54 -18.82 -11.83 -10.46
C GLU A 54 -18.76 -10.45 -9.76
N GLU A 55 -18.90 -10.42 -8.42
CA GLU A 55 -18.85 -9.18 -7.64
C GLU A 55 -17.46 -8.50 -7.69
N ASN A 56 -16.39 -9.29 -7.73
CA ASN A 56 -15.01 -8.76 -7.77
C ASN A 56 -14.58 -8.33 -9.19
N SER A 57 -15.39 -8.58 -10.21
CA SER A 57 -15.05 -8.24 -11.61
C SER A 57 -15.20 -6.76 -11.88
N ASP A 58 -14.12 -6.12 -12.35
CA ASP A 58 -14.13 -4.71 -12.78
C ASP A 58 -14.59 -4.62 -14.24
N GLU A 59 -15.90 -4.50 -14.46
CA GLU A 59 -16.47 -4.41 -15.79
C GLU A 59 -16.04 -3.15 -16.55
N ILE A 60 -15.70 -3.33 -17.82
CA ILE A 60 -15.26 -2.26 -18.71
C ILE A 60 -16.39 -1.91 -19.68
N ARG A 61 -16.61 -0.62 -19.92
CA ARG A 61 -17.57 -0.08 -20.89
C ARG A 61 -16.94 1.01 -21.74
N GLN A 62 -17.35 1.05 -22.98
CA GLN A 62 -17.05 2.16 -23.87
C GLN A 62 -18.15 3.22 -23.76
N ASN A 63 -17.78 4.46 -23.49
CA ASN A 63 -18.71 5.57 -23.41
C ASN A 63 -18.14 6.80 -24.14
N SER A 64 -18.78 7.17 -25.26
CA SER A 64 -18.38 8.36 -26.08
C SER A 64 -16.89 8.37 -26.45
N GLY A 65 -16.36 7.22 -26.87
CA GLY A 65 -14.95 7.09 -27.28
C GLY A 65 -13.96 6.93 -26.11
N LYS A 66 -14.44 6.88 -24.87
CA LYS A 66 -13.59 6.71 -23.69
C LYS A 66 -13.89 5.39 -22.97
N THR A 67 -12.85 4.70 -22.60
CA THR A 67 -12.94 3.52 -21.74
C THR A 67 -13.32 3.94 -20.32
N LYS A 68 -14.34 3.31 -19.75
CA LYS A 68 -14.75 3.49 -18.35
C LYS A 68 -14.87 2.14 -17.66
N PHE A 69 -14.38 2.09 -16.45
CA PHE A 69 -14.57 0.97 -15.54
C PHE A 69 -15.75 1.28 -14.61
N LYS A 70 -16.55 0.27 -14.26
CA LYS A 70 -17.68 0.43 -13.33
C LYS A 70 -17.23 0.42 -11.88
N THR A 71 -16.19 -0.38 -11.58
CA THR A 71 -15.62 -0.59 -10.25
C THR A 71 -14.11 -0.56 -10.34
N ASN A 72 -13.41 -0.62 -9.22
CA ASN A 72 -11.95 -0.66 -9.14
C ASN A 72 -11.50 -1.59 -8.00
N HIS A 73 -12.02 -2.80 -7.98
CA HIS A 73 -11.67 -3.83 -6.99
C HIS A 73 -10.20 -4.23 -7.08
N ALA A 74 -9.67 -4.27 -8.30
CA ALA A 74 -8.25 -4.57 -8.55
C ALA A 74 -7.30 -3.42 -8.15
N GLY A 75 -7.82 -2.24 -7.78
CA GLY A 75 -6.99 -1.10 -7.39
C GLY A 75 -6.15 -0.52 -8.53
N GLY A 76 -6.64 -0.59 -9.76
CA GLY A 76 -5.96 -0.06 -10.95
C GLY A 76 -4.84 -0.93 -11.50
N ILE A 77 -4.66 -2.15 -10.98
CA ILE A 77 -3.59 -3.06 -11.39
C ILE A 77 -4.19 -4.42 -11.74
N LEU A 78 -3.98 -4.87 -12.96
CA LEU A 78 -4.42 -6.18 -13.47
C LEU A 78 -3.21 -6.96 -13.99
N GLY A 79 -3.00 -8.16 -13.47
CA GLY A 79 -1.86 -9.01 -13.86
C GLY A 79 -0.49 -8.37 -13.57
N GLY A 80 -0.41 -7.46 -12.61
CA GLY A 80 0.82 -6.73 -12.27
C GLY A 80 1.08 -5.47 -13.12
N ILE A 81 0.10 -5.05 -13.95
CA ILE A 81 0.24 -3.96 -14.91
C ILE A 81 -0.88 -2.94 -14.68
N SER A 82 -0.55 -1.64 -14.74
CA SER A 82 -1.54 -0.57 -14.56
C SER A 82 -2.60 -0.57 -15.69
N SER A 83 -3.87 -0.46 -15.29
CA SER A 83 -5.03 -0.48 -16.19
C SER A 83 -5.46 0.91 -16.70
N GLY A 84 -4.85 1.97 -16.18
CA GLY A 84 -5.26 3.36 -16.42
C GLY A 84 -6.35 3.86 -15.45
N GLN A 85 -6.84 3.01 -14.56
CA GLN A 85 -7.62 3.44 -13.40
C GLN A 85 -6.70 4.04 -12.33
N ASP A 86 -7.30 4.74 -11.36
CA ASP A 86 -6.57 5.17 -10.17
C ASP A 86 -5.93 3.97 -9.48
N ILE A 87 -4.67 4.08 -9.14
CA ILE A 87 -4.02 3.10 -8.28
C ILE A 87 -4.50 3.36 -6.85
N VAL A 88 -5.09 2.33 -6.25
CA VAL A 88 -5.58 2.37 -4.86
C VAL A 88 -4.81 1.36 -4.04
N ALA A 89 -4.11 1.85 -3.03
CA ALA A 89 -3.40 1.02 -2.06
C ALA A 89 -3.70 1.49 -0.64
N SER A 90 -3.71 0.59 0.33
CA SER A 90 -3.81 0.96 1.73
C SER A 90 -2.80 0.19 2.58
N PHE A 91 -2.40 0.79 3.70
CA PHE A 91 -1.49 0.13 4.62
C PHE A 91 -1.85 0.40 6.08
N ALA A 92 -1.60 -0.60 6.92
CA ALA A 92 -1.87 -0.57 8.34
C ALA A 92 -0.61 -0.23 9.13
N VAL A 93 -0.68 0.82 9.94
CA VAL A 93 0.39 1.25 10.84
C VAL A 93 0.06 0.83 12.26
N LYS A 94 0.95 0.05 12.90
CA LYS A 94 0.73 -0.37 14.28
C LYS A 94 0.79 0.83 15.24
N PRO A 95 0.09 0.78 16.38
CA PRO A 95 0.20 1.80 17.41
C PRO A 95 1.62 1.83 18.01
N THR A 96 2.01 2.99 18.51
CA THR A 96 3.28 3.17 19.23
C THR A 96 3.33 2.25 20.45
N SER A 97 4.38 1.43 20.55
CA SER A 97 4.61 0.54 21.69
C SER A 97 5.42 1.21 22.81
N SER A 98 6.08 2.32 22.52
CA SER A 98 6.84 3.12 23.49
C SER A 98 5.88 4.01 24.29
N ILE A 99 5.35 3.48 25.39
CA ILE A 99 4.33 4.15 26.22
C ILE A 99 4.78 4.21 27.69
N LEU A 100 4.18 5.12 28.45
CA LEU A 100 4.48 5.29 29.87
C LEU A 100 4.00 4.13 30.75
N THR A 101 3.06 3.33 30.26
CA THR A 101 2.55 2.16 31.00
C THR A 101 3.66 1.11 31.16
N SER A 102 3.84 0.65 32.40
CA SER A 102 4.80 -0.42 32.72
C SER A 102 4.43 -1.71 31.98
N ARG A 103 5.43 -2.33 31.35
CA ARG A 103 5.29 -3.60 30.59
C ARG A 103 6.31 -4.63 31.09
N GLU A 104 5.91 -5.89 31.08
CA GLU A 104 6.80 -7.00 31.42
C GLU A 104 7.80 -7.25 30.30
N THR A 105 9.03 -7.54 30.68
CA THR A 105 10.15 -7.84 29.78
C THR A 105 11.20 -8.66 30.52
N ILE A 106 12.32 -8.91 29.87
CA ILE A 106 13.49 -9.54 30.47
C ILE A 106 14.69 -8.60 30.44
N ASP A 107 15.57 -8.71 31.42
CA ASP A 107 16.85 -8.01 31.46
C ASP A 107 17.90 -8.69 30.56
N LYS A 108 19.12 -8.12 30.48
CA LYS A 108 20.24 -8.66 29.73
C LYS A 108 20.72 -10.05 30.21
N LYS A 109 20.31 -10.46 31.42
CA LYS A 109 20.63 -11.77 32.02
C LYS A 109 19.47 -12.76 31.86
N GLY A 110 18.41 -12.40 31.12
CA GLY A 110 17.24 -13.23 30.91
C GLY A 110 16.27 -13.28 32.10
N LYS A 111 16.40 -12.39 33.08
CA LYS A 111 15.50 -12.35 34.26
C LYS A 111 14.30 -11.47 33.98
N ASN A 112 13.12 -11.91 34.43
CA ASN A 112 11.88 -11.13 34.34
C ASN A 112 12.02 -9.78 35.03
N THR A 113 11.63 -8.72 34.35
CA THR A 113 11.65 -7.35 34.85
C THR A 113 10.51 -6.54 34.25
N LYS A 114 10.42 -5.27 34.59
CA LYS A 114 9.44 -4.33 34.01
C LYS A 114 10.15 -3.13 33.42
N ILE A 115 9.63 -2.63 32.31
CA ILE A 115 10.11 -1.43 31.65
C ILE A 115 8.97 -0.44 31.46
N SER A 116 9.28 0.84 31.60
CA SER A 116 8.42 1.96 31.22
C SER A 116 9.26 2.94 30.40
N VAL A 117 8.82 3.24 29.18
CA VAL A 117 9.55 4.15 28.30
C VAL A 117 9.10 5.57 28.60
N LYS A 118 10.02 6.39 29.12
CA LYS A 118 9.79 7.82 29.37
C LYS A 118 10.24 8.62 28.14
N GLY A 119 9.47 9.61 27.76
CA GLY A 119 9.79 10.49 26.65
C GLY A 119 8.54 10.99 25.92
N ARG A 120 8.75 11.90 24.97
CA ARG A 120 7.70 12.36 24.08
C ARG A 120 7.55 11.36 22.93
N HIS A 121 6.36 10.81 22.79
CA HIS A 121 6.00 9.93 21.67
C HIS A 121 4.76 10.46 20.96
N ASP A 122 4.69 10.27 19.66
CA ASP A 122 3.48 10.62 18.91
C ASP A 122 2.33 9.68 19.31
N PRO A 123 1.14 10.20 19.59
CA PRO A 123 -0.01 9.37 19.94
C PRO A 123 -0.45 8.45 18.80
N CYS A 124 -0.22 8.88 17.55
CA CYS A 124 -0.46 8.10 16.34
C CYS A 124 0.57 8.46 15.27
N VAL A 125 1.41 7.51 14.90
CA VAL A 125 2.40 7.70 13.83
C VAL A 125 1.77 7.70 12.43
N GLY A 126 0.51 7.30 12.30
CA GLY A 126 -0.23 7.28 11.04
C GLY A 126 -0.30 8.65 10.36
N ILE A 127 -0.47 9.73 11.14
CA ILE A 127 -0.51 11.10 10.60
C ILE A 127 0.78 11.43 9.83
N ARG A 128 1.93 11.03 10.36
CA ARG A 128 3.23 11.23 9.71
C ARG A 128 3.51 10.22 8.59
N ALA A 129 2.83 9.08 8.60
CA ALA A 129 2.98 8.05 7.58
C ALA A 129 2.31 8.44 6.24
N VAL A 130 1.36 9.38 6.23
CA VAL A 130 0.69 9.83 5.01
C VAL A 130 1.68 10.35 3.97
N PRO A 131 2.46 11.44 4.23
CA PRO A 131 3.41 11.94 3.23
C PRO A 131 4.51 10.94 2.90
N ILE A 132 4.86 10.04 3.82
CA ILE A 132 5.84 8.98 3.54
C ILE A 132 5.27 7.98 2.54
N GLY A 133 4.01 7.55 2.73
CA GLY A 133 3.32 6.66 1.81
C GLY A 133 3.16 7.28 0.41
N GLU A 134 2.79 8.56 0.33
CA GLU A 134 2.72 9.32 -0.93
C GLU A 134 4.08 9.35 -1.64
N ALA A 135 5.16 9.63 -0.93
CA ALA A 135 6.50 9.62 -1.50
C ALA A 135 6.89 8.24 -2.02
N MET A 136 6.62 7.18 -1.25
CA MET A 136 6.98 5.81 -1.63
C MET A 136 6.24 5.35 -2.89
N ILE A 137 4.92 5.58 -2.98
CA ILE A 137 4.16 5.20 -4.19
C ILE A 137 4.63 5.99 -5.41
N ASN A 138 4.93 7.28 -5.25
CA ASN A 138 5.44 8.11 -6.34
C ASN A 138 6.82 7.64 -6.83
N CYS A 139 7.72 7.23 -5.94
CA CYS A 139 9.02 6.66 -6.33
C CYS A 139 8.84 5.38 -7.16
N VAL A 140 7.95 4.47 -6.72
CA VAL A 140 7.67 3.24 -7.46
C VAL A 140 7.06 3.53 -8.84
N LEU A 141 6.06 4.42 -8.90
CA LEU A 141 5.43 4.77 -10.17
C LEU A 141 6.40 5.44 -11.15
N LEU A 142 7.30 6.30 -10.63
CA LEU A 142 8.32 6.93 -11.47
C LEU A 142 9.31 5.90 -12.01
N ASP A 143 9.75 4.96 -11.18
CA ASP A 143 10.67 3.90 -11.60
C ASP A 143 10.06 3.04 -12.72
N HIS A 144 8.81 2.59 -12.53
CA HIS A 144 8.08 1.86 -13.56
C HIS A 144 7.83 2.67 -14.84
N LEU A 145 7.60 3.98 -14.72
CA LEU A 145 7.47 4.87 -15.89
C LEU A 145 8.77 4.96 -16.68
N LEU A 146 9.91 5.08 -15.97
CA LEU A 146 11.22 5.13 -16.62
C LEU A 146 11.56 3.79 -17.28
N MET A 147 11.27 2.66 -16.61
CA MET A 147 11.42 1.33 -17.21
C MET A 147 10.57 1.15 -18.47
N GLN A 148 9.29 1.56 -18.44
CA GLN A 148 8.42 1.50 -19.59
C GLN A 148 8.96 2.32 -20.76
N ARG A 149 9.40 3.55 -20.50
CA ARG A 149 10.00 4.41 -21.53
C ARG A 149 11.28 3.82 -22.13
N ALA A 150 12.07 3.15 -21.31
CA ALA A 150 13.30 2.49 -21.81
C ALA A 150 13.00 1.29 -22.72
N GLN A 151 11.85 0.63 -22.52
CA GLN A 151 11.46 -0.56 -23.28
C GLN A 151 10.58 -0.26 -24.50
N CYS A 152 9.72 0.74 -24.38
CA CYS A 152 8.67 1.03 -25.37
C CYS A 152 8.88 2.34 -26.14
N GLY A 153 9.81 3.18 -25.74
CA GLY A 153 10.14 4.48 -26.40
C GLY A 153 9.44 5.64 -25.73
#